data_3b577c15faf1a4da8db65f59fdea4bf4
#
_entry.id   3b577c15faf1a4da8db65f59fdea4bf4
#
_cell.length_a   1.000
_cell.length_b   1.000
_cell.length_c   1.000
_cell.angle_alpha   90.00
_cell.angle_beta   90.00
_cell.angle_gamma   90.00
#
_symmetry.space_group_name_H-M   'P 1'
#
loop_
_entity.id
_entity.type
_entity.pdbx_description
1 polymer ?
#
loop_
_entity_poly.entity_id
_entity_poly.type
_entity_poly.pdbx_seq_one_letter_code
_entity_poly.pdbx_strand_id
1 'polypeptide(L)'
;EIRMGLREALHVSTDTSVHQASAVNGFLGNAAIKIVVPSEAQRVIDKTRNIPVVNNAVARAMENFEESMNRAAEDAAGEAKEVFKEVIQNITFQDVVQILNGEDNAATQFLENNARQSLYDRFYPIVDNSMSKKNVDQTWSHVTGLYNQHVGGEIETDLNAYITNKALDGLFYLIAEEEAKIRKDPMHRVTEILQKVFGN
;
A
#
# COMPACT_ATOMS: atom_id res chain seq x y z
N GLU A 1 17.74 -2.03 26.51
CA GLU A 1 16.37 -1.49 26.66
C GLU A 1 15.95 -0.71 25.41
N ILE A 2 16.69 0.32 24.97
CA ILE A 2 16.34 1.18 23.81
C ILE A 2 16.07 0.36 22.53
N ARG A 3 16.95 -0.62 22.18
CA ARG A 3 16.73 -1.49 21.02
C ARG A 3 15.47 -2.35 21.14
N MET A 4 15.15 -2.82 22.34
CA MET A 4 13.93 -3.59 22.58
C MET A 4 12.69 -2.71 22.42
N GLY A 5 12.73 -1.49 22.96
CA GLY A 5 11.63 -0.54 22.80
C GLY A 5 11.37 -0.14 21.37
N LEU A 6 12.42 0.10 20.56
CA LEU A 6 12.24 0.40 19.15
C LEU A 6 11.68 -0.79 18.37
N ARG A 7 12.19 -2.02 18.63
CA ARG A 7 11.62 -3.23 18.01
C ARG A 7 10.14 -3.40 18.33
N GLU A 8 9.76 -3.17 19.58
CA GLU A 8 8.37 -3.22 20.02
C GLU A 8 7.52 -2.16 19.30
N ALA A 9 8.01 -0.92 19.18
CA ALA A 9 7.32 0.14 18.44
C ALA A 9 7.10 -0.26 16.97
N LEU A 10 8.13 -0.81 16.34
CA LEU A 10 8.05 -1.28 14.95
C LEU A 10 7.05 -2.44 14.79
N HIS A 11 7.06 -3.40 15.73
CA HIS A 11 6.08 -4.49 15.70
C HIS A 11 4.65 -3.98 15.87
N VAL A 12 4.39 -3.08 16.82
CA VAL A 12 3.06 -2.50 17.02
C VAL A 12 2.61 -1.73 15.78
N SER A 13 3.48 -0.88 15.23
CA SER A 13 3.16 -0.08 14.03
C SER A 13 2.87 -0.96 12.81
N THR A 14 3.71 -1.96 12.56
CA THR A 14 3.55 -2.85 11.39
C THR A 14 2.34 -3.78 11.55
N ASP A 15 2.14 -4.39 12.73
CA ASP A 15 0.99 -5.27 12.97
C ASP A 15 -0.34 -4.51 12.86
N THR A 16 -0.43 -3.29 13.41
CA THR A 16 -1.61 -2.43 13.31
C THR A 16 -1.89 -2.05 11.86
N SER A 17 -0.86 -1.62 11.14
CA SER A 17 -0.99 -1.18 9.74
C SER A 17 -1.34 -2.33 8.81
N VAL A 18 -0.72 -3.50 8.98
CA VAL A 18 -1.05 -4.71 8.21
C VAL A 18 -2.49 -5.16 8.48
N HIS A 19 -2.91 -5.16 9.75
CA HIS A 19 -4.28 -5.51 10.12
C HIS A 19 -5.30 -4.57 9.49
N GLN A 20 -5.03 -3.25 9.52
CA GLN A 20 -5.90 -2.25 8.91
C GLN A 20 -5.94 -2.40 7.39
N ALA A 21 -4.79 -2.56 6.73
CA ALA A 21 -4.68 -2.67 5.28
C ALA A 21 -5.32 -3.94 4.73
N SER A 22 -5.16 -5.08 5.42
CA SER A 22 -5.70 -6.39 4.99
C SER A 22 -7.18 -6.60 5.34
N ALA A 23 -7.78 -5.73 6.12
CA ALA A 23 -9.20 -5.80 6.44
C ALA A 23 -10.06 -5.48 5.20
N VAL A 24 -11.29 -5.98 5.18
CA VAL A 24 -12.28 -5.59 4.17
C VAL A 24 -12.51 -4.07 4.23
N ASN A 25 -12.38 -3.40 3.11
CA ASN A 25 -12.37 -1.93 2.98
C ASN A 25 -11.14 -1.23 3.62
N GLY A 26 -10.08 -1.97 3.90
CA GLY A 26 -8.83 -1.40 4.41
C GLY A 26 -8.21 -0.42 3.42
N PHE A 27 -8.21 -0.76 2.12
CA PHE A 27 -7.85 0.13 1.02
C PHE A 27 -9.06 0.86 0.45
N LEU A 28 -10.10 0.13 0.03
CA LEU A 28 -11.25 0.70 -0.67
C LEU A 28 -11.97 1.77 0.16
N GLY A 29 -12.12 1.56 1.45
CA GLY A 29 -12.81 2.46 2.38
C GLY A 29 -11.92 3.55 2.98
N ASN A 30 -10.62 3.56 2.73
CA ASN A 30 -9.69 4.52 3.28
C ASN A 30 -9.20 5.49 2.21
N ALA A 31 -9.73 6.71 2.24
CA ALA A 31 -9.43 7.74 1.23
C ALA A 31 -7.94 8.09 1.11
N ALA A 32 -7.14 7.88 2.18
CA ALA A 32 -5.71 8.20 2.16
C ALA A 32 -4.86 7.20 1.35
N ILE A 33 -5.30 5.93 1.27
CA ILE A 33 -4.55 4.86 0.61
C ILE A 33 -5.33 4.15 -0.50
N LYS A 34 -6.57 4.56 -0.74
CA LYS A 34 -7.41 4.00 -1.80
C LYS A 34 -6.71 4.08 -3.15
N ILE A 35 -6.62 2.94 -3.83
CA ILE A 35 -6.03 2.85 -5.17
C ILE A 35 -7.08 3.31 -6.18
N VAL A 36 -6.80 4.42 -6.82
CA VAL A 36 -7.63 4.97 -7.89
C VAL A 36 -7.17 4.48 -9.26
N VAL A 37 -8.07 4.55 -10.23
CA VAL A 37 -7.75 4.19 -11.61
C VAL A 37 -6.58 5.07 -12.12
N PRO A 38 -5.60 4.50 -12.83
CA PRO A 38 -4.50 5.28 -13.41
C PRO A 38 -5.00 6.46 -14.26
N SER A 39 -4.27 7.57 -14.23
CA SER A 39 -4.68 8.83 -14.90
C SER A 39 -4.92 8.65 -16.41
N GLU A 40 -4.23 7.72 -17.03
CA GLU A 40 -4.35 7.34 -18.43
C GLU A 40 -5.73 6.73 -18.73
N ALA A 41 -6.16 5.81 -17.88
CA ALA A 41 -7.51 5.22 -17.97
C ALA A 41 -8.59 6.28 -17.73
N GLN A 42 -8.37 7.20 -16.80
CA GLN A 42 -9.27 8.31 -16.55
C GLN A 42 -9.47 9.19 -17.80
N ARG A 43 -8.42 9.44 -18.59
CA ARG A 43 -8.52 10.20 -19.85
C ARG A 43 -9.40 9.50 -20.91
N VAL A 44 -9.35 8.16 -20.96
CA VAL A 44 -10.25 7.37 -21.86
C VAL A 44 -11.70 7.54 -21.40
N ILE A 45 -11.96 7.44 -20.11
CA ILE A 45 -13.28 7.64 -19.52
C ILE A 45 -13.82 9.02 -19.87
N ASP A 46 -13.03 10.07 -19.69
CA ASP A 46 -13.43 11.45 -19.92
C ASP A 46 -13.78 11.71 -21.40
N LYS A 47 -13.07 11.07 -22.32
CA LYS A 47 -13.36 11.15 -23.76
C LYS A 47 -14.64 10.40 -24.15
N THR A 48 -14.98 9.31 -23.47
CA THR A 48 -16.20 8.53 -23.72
C THR A 48 -17.43 9.06 -23.00
N ARG A 49 -17.25 10.01 -22.06
CA ARG A 49 -18.32 10.59 -21.22
C ARG A 49 -19.46 11.21 -22.02
N ASN A 50 -19.17 11.75 -23.22
CA ASN A 50 -20.16 12.38 -24.10
C ASN A 50 -20.96 11.41 -24.99
N ILE A 51 -20.76 10.09 -24.85
CA ILE A 51 -21.48 9.07 -25.61
C ILE A 51 -22.48 8.39 -24.67
N PRO A 52 -23.80 8.75 -24.69
CA PRO A 52 -24.77 8.37 -23.64
C PRO A 52 -24.90 6.85 -23.40
N VAL A 53 -24.79 6.05 -24.45
CA VAL A 53 -24.92 4.56 -24.37
C VAL A 53 -23.66 3.94 -23.76
N VAL A 54 -22.50 4.54 -24.00
CA VAL A 54 -21.18 4.04 -23.54
C VAL A 54 -20.90 4.47 -22.12
N ASN A 55 -21.34 5.68 -21.72
CA ASN A 55 -21.02 6.29 -20.44
C ASN A 55 -21.45 5.43 -19.23
N ASN A 56 -22.66 4.92 -19.19
CA ASN A 56 -23.14 4.10 -18.07
C ASN A 56 -22.45 2.76 -17.96
N ALA A 57 -22.11 2.13 -19.08
CA ALA A 57 -21.39 0.86 -19.11
C ALA A 57 -19.93 1.04 -18.67
N VAL A 58 -19.28 2.09 -19.16
CA VAL A 58 -17.88 2.44 -18.79
C VAL A 58 -17.81 2.83 -17.30
N ALA A 59 -18.75 3.64 -16.80
CA ALA A 59 -18.75 4.03 -15.39
C ALA A 59 -18.85 2.81 -14.45
N ARG A 60 -19.78 1.88 -14.72
CA ARG A 60 -19.90 0.64 -13.93
C ARG A 60 -18.66 -0.27 -14.05
N ALA A 61 -18.10 -0.37 -15.25
CA ALA A 61 -16.89 -1.16 -15.46
C ALA A 61 -15.73 -0.57 -14.65
N MET A 62 -15.64 0.75 -14.55
CA MET A 62 -14.59 1.44 -13.79
C MET A 62 -14.79 1.34 -12.27
N GLU A 63 -16.01 1.41 -11.76
CA GLU A 63 -16.29 1.15 -10.34
C GLU A 63 -15.87 -0.28 -9.94
N ASN A 64 -16.25 -1.28 -10.76
CA ASN A 64 -15.85 -2.67 -10.54
C ASN A 64 -14.33 -2.86 -10.64
N PHE A 65 -13.69 -2.12 -11.53
CA PHE A 65 -12.24 -2.13 -11.72
C PHE A 65 -11.53 -1.55 -10.51
N GLU A 66 -11.94 -0.38 -10.04
CA GLU A 66 -11.39 0.27 -8.85
C GLU A 66 -11.59 -0.62 -7.60
N GLU A 67 -12.77 -1.20 -7.42
CA GLU A 67 -13.01 -2.16 -6.33
C GLU A 67 -12.05 -3.35 -6.43
N SER A 68 -11.88 -3.92 -7.63
CA SER A 68 -11.02 -5.09 -7.81
C SER A 68 -9.55 -4.80 -7.49
N MET A 69 -9.03 -3.63 -7.88
CA MET A 69 -7.67 -3.20 -7.52
C MET A 69 -7.47 -3.11 -6.01
N ASN A 70 -8.43 -2.49 -5.32
CA ASN A 70 -8.33 -2.33 -3.86
C ASN A 70 -8.48 -3.67 -3.12
N ARG A 71 -9.34 -4.57 -3.57
CA ARG A 71 -9.45 -5.92 -3.01
C ARG A 71 -8.17 -6.72 -3.22
N ALA A 72 -7.52 -6.60 -4.38
CA ALA A 72 -6.23 -7.25 -4.62
C ALA A 72 -5.14 -6.72 -3.68
N ALA A 73 -5.13 -5.43 -3.39
CA ALA A 73 -4.23 -4.83 -2.40
C ALA A 73 -4.51 -5.32 -0.97
N GLU A 74 -5.79 -5.41 -0.58
CA GLU A 74 -6.22 -5.96 0.73
C GLU A 74 -5.78 -7.43 0.88
N ASP A 75 -5.97 -8.24 -0.16
CA ASP A 75 -5.55 -9.65 -0.18
C ASP A 75 -4.02 -9.79 -0.01
N ALA A 76 -3.25 -8.93 -0.67
CA ALA A 76 -1.78 -8.97 -0.62
C ALA A 76 -1.22 -8.46 0.72
N ALA A 77 -1.85 -7.46 1.33
CA ALA A 77 -1.32 -6.77 2.51
C ALA A 77 -1.05 -7.71 3.70
N GLY A 78 -1.82 -8.78 3.85
CA GLY A 78 -1.63 -9.77 4.92
C GLY A 78 -0.26 -10.45 4.93
N GLU A 79 0.37 -10.59 3.76
CA GLU A 79 1.69 -11.22 3.60
C GLU A 79 2.85 -10.36 4.13
N ALA A 80 2.60 -9.08 4.39
CA ALA A 80 3.63 -8.17 4.88
C ALA A 80 4.15 -8.51 6.28
N LYS A 81 3.34 -9.16 7.10
CA LYS A 81 3.66 -9.45 8.51
C LYS A 81 4.97 -10.19 8.69
N GLU A 82 5.20 -11.27 7.94
CA GLU A 82 6.40 -12.08 8.09
C GLU A 82 7.65 -11.36 7.56
N VAL A 83 7.52 -10.55 6.50
CA VAL A 83 8.63 -9.75 5.98
C VAL A 83 9.06 -8.69 7.01
N PHE A 84 8.11 -7.95 7.58
CA PHE A 84 8.42 -6.97 8.60
C PHE A 84 9.05 -7.60 9.85
N LYS A 85 8.52 -8.72 10.30
CA LYS A 85 9.09 -9.46 11.43
C LYS A 85 10.56 -9.82 11.20
N GLU A 86 10.91 -10.32 10.01
CA GLU A 86 12.28 -10.64 9.65
C GLU A 86 13.19 -9.40 9.67
N VAL A 87 12.76 -8.29 9.05
CA VAL A 87 13.52 -7.04 9.03
C VAL A 87 13.72 -6.49 10.44
N ILE A 88 12.67 -6.47 11.27
CA ILE A 88 12.73 -5.95 12.65
C ILE A 88 13.65 -6.82 13.53
N GLN A 89 13.66 -8.13 13.35
CA GLN A 89 14.55 -9.02 14.10
C GLN A 89 16.02 -8.77 13.81
N ASN A 90 16.35 -8.36 12.59
CA ASN A 90 17.72 -8.15 12.12
C ASN A 90 18.23 -6.70 12.37
N ILE A 91 17.43 -5.82 12.98
CA ILE A 91 17.81 -4.44 13.25
C ILE A 91 19.06 -4.37 14.14
N THR A 92 20.07 -3.62 13.70
CA THR A 92 21.33 -3.45 14.42
C THR A 92 21.26 -2.29 15.45
N PHE A 93 22.25 -2.17 16.30
CA PHE A 93 22.34 -1.03 17.23
C PHE A 93 22.57 0.29 16.48
N GLN A 94 23.31 0.26 15.37
CA GLN A 94 23.55 1.45 14.55
C GLN A 94 22.25 1.95 13.90
N ASP A 95 21.42 1.02 13.37
CA ASP A 95 20.11 1.36 12.82
C ASP A 95 19.22 2.02 13.90
N VAL A 96 19.23 1.48 15.12
CA VAL A 96 18.47 2.03 16.25
C VAL A 96 18.86 3.49 16.53
N VAL A 97 20.15 3.79 16.54
CA VAL A 97 20.65 5.16 16.78
C VAL A 97 20.22 6.09 15.65
N GLN A 98 20.30 5.64 14.41
CA GLN A 98 19.87 6.43 13.24
C GLN A 98 18.36 6.71 13.26
N ILE A 99 17.54 5.71 13.59
CA ILE A 99 16.08 5.85 13.65
C ILE A 99 15.67 6.81 14.78
N LEU A 100 16.26 6.69 15.96
CA LEU A 100 15.87 7.53 17.10
C LEU A 100 16.28 9.00 16.93
N ASN A 101 17.38 9.26 16.23
CA ASN A 101 17.85 10.63 15.96
C ASN A 101 17.35 11.18 14.63
N GLY A 102 16.57 10.41 13.88
CA GLY A 102 16.04 10.78 12.57
C GLY A 102 14.72 11.54 12.65
N GLU A 103 14.15 11.80 11.49
CA GLU A 103 12.85 12.45 11.30
C GLU A 103 11.69 11.64 11.92
N ASP A 104 10.51 12.24 12.00
CA ASP A 104 9.31 11.62 12.58
C ASP A 104 8.90 10.30 11.93
N ASN A 105 9.36 10.02 10.71
CA ASN A 105 9.11 8.80 9.94
C ASN A 105 10.37 7.96 9.69
N ALA A 106 11.43 8.15 10.46
CA ALA A 106 12.72 7.48 10.24
C ALA A 106 12.63 5.94 10.36
N ALA A 107 11.77 5.43 11.23
CA ALA A 107 11.55 4.00 11.37
C ALA A 107 10.81 3.44 10.15
N THR A 108 9.82 4.15 9.63
CA THR A 108 9.11 3.80 8.39
C THR A 108 10.06 3.79 7.20
N GLN A 109 10.92 4.80 7.04
CA GLN A 109 11.94 4.84 5.99
C GLN A 109 12.92 3.66 6.09
N PHE A 110 13.34 3.31 7.30
CA PHE A 110 14.17 2.12 7.52
C PHE A 110 13.48 0.84 7.06
N LEU A 111 12.23 0.64 7.44
CA LEU A 111 11.43 -0.52 7.00
C LEU A 111 11.26 -0.53 5.48
N GLU A 112 10.92 0.59 4.88
CA GLU A 112 10.74 0.70 3.43
C GLU A 112 12.02 0.33 2.68
N ASN A 113 13.15 0.89 3.06
CA ASN A 113 14.44 0.63 2.42
C ASN A 113 14.87 -0.86 2.52
N ASN A 114 14.48 -1.55 3.58
CA ASN A 114 14.90 -2.93 3.84
C ASN A 114 13.86 -3.99 3.49
N ALA A 115 12.58 -3.62 3.35
CA ALA A 115 11.50 -4.57 3.13
C ALA A 115 10.81 -4.43 1.76
N ARG A 116 10.85 -3.25 1.11
CA ARG A 116 10.01 -2.95 -0.07
C ARG A 116 10.15 -3.96 -1.19
N GLN A 117 11.38 -4.37 -1.53
CA GLN A 117 11.58 -5.35 -2.60
C GLN A 117 11.03 -6.74 -2.24
N SER A 118 11.30 -7.22 -1.02
CA SER A 118 10.77 -8.51 -0.56
C SER A 118 9.24 -8.51 -0.49
N LEU A 119 8.65 -7.38 -0.10
CA LEU A 119 7.20 -7.19 -0.12
C LEU A 119 6.65 -7.19 -1.55
N TYR A 120 7.32 -6.50 -2.48
CA TYR A 120 6.91 -6.48 -3.89
C TYR A 120 6.89 -7.89 -4.48
N ASP A 121 7.93 -8.68 -4.23
CA ASP A 121 8.05 -10.04 -4.74
C ASP A 121 6.97 -10.98 -4.19
N ARG A 122 6.45 -10.71 -2.99
CA ARG A 122 5.34 -11.46 -2.38
C ARG A 122 3.96 -10.94 -2.80
N PHE A 123 3.80 -9.62 -2.94
CA PHE A 123 2.51 -9.01 -3.27
C PHE A 123 2.13 -9.22 -4.72
N TYR A 124 3.09 -9.05 -5.65
CA TYR A 124 2.82 -9.13 -7.08
C TYR A 124 2.07 -10.39 -7.51
N PRO A 125 2.48 -11.63 -7.14
CA PRO A 125 1.76 -12.84 -7.54
C PRO A 125 0.35 -12.94 -6.93
N ILE A 126 0.10 -12.33 -5.76
CA ILE A 126 -1.22 -12.31 -5.14
C ILE A 126 -2.12 -11.34 -5.88
N VAL A 127 -1.61 -10.15 -6.20
CA VAL A 127 -2.31 -9.16 -7.02
C VAL A 127 -2.66 -9.75 -8.37
N ASP A 128 -1.71 -10.37 -9.08
CA ASP A 128 -1.89 -11.03 -10.36
C ASP A 128 -3.02 -12.09 -10.30
N ASN A 129 -2.98 -12.96 -9.30
CA ASN A 129 -4.03 -13.98 -9.12
C ASN A 129 -5.40 -13.38 -8.79
N SER A 130 -5.46 -12.33 -7.97
CA SER A 130 -6.71 -11.65 -7.62
C SER A 130 -7.33 -10.92 -8.83
N MET A 131 -6.51 -10.28 -9.66
CA MET A 131 -6.96 -9.57 -10.85
C MET A 131 -7.40 -10.52 -11.96
N SER A 132 -6.65 -11.61 -12.20
CA SER A 132 -6.96 -12.62 -13.20
C SER A 132 -8.29 -13.32 -12.94
N LYS A 133 -8.63 -13.63 -11.69
CA LYS A 133 -9.91 -14.24 -11.31
C LYS A 133 -11.13 -13.40 -11.70
N LYS A 134 -10.98 -12.10 -11.86
CA LYS A 134 -12.06 -11.16 -12.19
C LYS A 134 -12.05 -10.73 -13.65
N ASN A 135 -11.21 -11.32 -14.50
CA ASN A 135 -11.00 -10.95 -15.92
C ASN A 135 -10.65 -9.45 -16.10
N VAL A 136 -10.08 -8.83 -15.09
CA VAL A 136 -9.77 -7.40 -15.12
C VAL A 136 -8.63 -7.11 -16.09
N ASP A 137 -7.66 -8.03 -16.19
CA ASP A 137 -6.53 -7.94 -17.11
C ASP A 137 -6.99 -7.81 -18.57
N GLN A 138 -8.05 -8.54 -18.98
CA GLN A 138 -8.60 -8.45 -20.32
C GLN A 138 -9.25 -7.08 -20.59
N THR A 139 -9.98 -6.57 -19.61
CA THR A 139 -10.62 -5.25 -19.69
C THR A 139 -9.55 -4.16 -19.79
N TRP A 140 -8.51 -4.25 -18.98
CA TRP A 140 -7.38 -3.31 -18.99
C TRP A 140 -6.62 -3.34 -20.31
N SER A 141 -6.26 -4.52 -20.80
CA SER A 141 -5.59 -4.70 -22.10
C SER A 141 -6.40 -4.14 -23.26
N HIS A 142 -7.74 -4.28 -23.21
CA HIS A 142 -8.63 -3.70 -24.22
C HIS A 142 -8.63 -2.17 -24.16
N VAL A 143 -8.74 -1.59 -22.95
CA VAL A 143 -8.74 -0.13 -22.74
C VAL A 143 -7.40 0.49 -23.17
N THR A 144 -6.28 -0.12 -22.78
CA THR A 144 -4.93 0.36 -23.13
C THR A 144 -4.65 0.23 -24.62
N GLY A 145 -5.11 -0.86 -25.25
CA GLY A 145 -5.03 -1.07 -26.69
C GLY A 145 -5.75 0.02 -27.49
N LEU A 146 -6.97 0.36 -27.08
CA LEU A 146 -7.75 1.45 -27.69
C LEU A 146 -7.07 2.81 -27.51
N TYR A 147 -6.51 3.07 -26.32
CA TYR A 147 -5.80 4.33 -26.05
C TYR A 147 -4.55 4.45 -26.92
N ASN A 148 -3.69 3.44 -26.94
CA ASN A 148 -2.44 3.44 -27.72
C ASN A 148 -2.71 3.62 -29.22
N GLN A 149 -3.83 3.05 -29.71
CA GLN A 149 -4.22 3.13 -31.11
C GLN A 149 -4.77 4.52 -31.51
N HIS A 150 -5.47 5.22 -30.62
CA HIS A 150 -6.23 6.43 -30.96
C HIS A 150 -5.69 7.73 -30.35
N VAL A 151 -4.89 7.66 -29.29
CA VAL A 151 -4.46 8.86 -28.54
C VAL A 151 -2.94 9.05 -28.59
N GLY A 152 -2.18 7.96 -28.72
CA GLY A 152 -0.71 7.97 -28.73
C GLY A 152 -0.14 8.31 -27.33
N GLY A 153 0.75 7.47 -26.85
CA GLY A 153 1.44 7.57 -25.56
C GLY A 153 1.68 6.16 -25.01
N GLU A 154 2.73 5.99 -24.23
CA GLU A 154 2.93 4.75 -23.49
C GLU A 154 2.10 4.83 -22.20
N ILE A 155 1.16 3.90 -22.05
CA ILE A 155 0.51 3.66 -20.77
C ILE A 155 1.30 2.58 -20.04
N GLU A 156 1.44 2.71 -18.73
CA GLU A 156 1.86 1.60 -17.86
C GLU A 156 0.97 0.38 -18.18
N THR A 157 1.55 -0.57 -18.89
CA THR A 157 0.81 -1.76 -19.35
C THR A 157 0.72 -2.82 -18.27
N ASP A 158 1.63 -2.79 -17.29
CA ASP A 158 1.62 -3.70 -16.14
C ASP A 158 0.78 -3.14 -14.99
N LEU A 159 -0.52 -3.39 -15.08
CA LEU A 159 -1.47 -3.01 -14.04
C LEU A 159 -1.15 -3.68 -12.69
N ASN A 160 -0.65 -4.90 -12.70
CA ASN A 160 -0.32 -5.63 -11.48
C ASN A 160 0.86 -4.96 -10.76
N ALA A 161 1.86 -4.48 -11.53
CA ALA A 161 2.96 -3.67 -10.97
C ALA A 161 2.44 -2.34 -10.40
N TYR A 162 1.52 -1.66 -11.09
CA TYR A 162 0.89 -0.44 -10.59
C TYR A 162 0.17 -0.67 -9.26
N ILE A 163 -0.70 -1.68 -9.18
CA ILE A 163 -1.45 -2.02 -7.97
C ILE A 163 -0.50 -2.42 -6.84
N THR A 164 0.50 -3.25 -7.14
CA THR A 164 1.49 -3.69 -6.16
C THR A 164 2.24 -2.51 -5.54
N ASN A 165 2.74 -1.59 -6.37
CA ASN A 165 3.43 -0.40 -5.86
C ASN A 165 2.50 0.49 -5.05
N LYS A 166 1.25 0.72 -5.48
CA LYS A 166 0.27 1.49 -4.73
C LYS A 166 -0.13 0.84 -3.42
N ALA A 167 -0.22 -0.48 -3.38
CA ALA A 167 -0.47 -1.23 -2.15
C ALA A 167 0.68 -1.06 -1.14
N LEU A 168 1.93 -1.11 -1.61
CA LEU A 168 3.11 -0.85 -0.77
C LEU A 168 3.15 0.60 -0.29
N ASP A 169 2.92 1.58 -1.17
CA ASP A 169 2.86 3.00 -0.79
C ASP A 169 1.82 3.24 0.31
N GLY A 170 0.62 2.65 0.15
CA GLY A 170 -0.46 2.74 1.13
C GLY A 170 -0.10 2.08 2.46
N LEU A 171 0.55 0.92 2.43
CA LEU A 171 0.97 0.23 3.64
C LEU A 171 2.03 1.04 4.41
N PHE A 172 3.05 1.56 3.73
CA PHE A 172 4.07 2.42 4.37
C PHE A 172 3.49 3.75 4.86
N TYR A 173 2.48 4.30 4.17
CA TYR A 173 1.74 5.46 4.67
C TYR A 173 1.09 5.16 6.03
N LEU A 174 0.40 4.02 6.17
CA LEU A 174 -0.22 3.63 7.45
C LEU A 174 0.83 3.41 8.56
N ILE A 175 1.98 2.81 8.23
CA ILE A 175 3.07 2.62 9.20
C ILE A 175 3.62 3.98 9.67
N ALA A 176 3.78 4.95 8.77
CA ALA A 176 4.22 6.29 9.12
C ALA A 176 3.22 7.02 10.05
N GLU A 177 1.92 6.86 9.80
CA GLU A 177 0.87 7.39 10.68
C GLU A 177 0.93 6.77 12.09
N GLU A 178 1.14 5.45 12.18
CA GLU A 178 1.28 4.78 13.48
C GLU A 178 2.59 5.18 14.18
N GLU A 179 3.70 5.31 13.46
CA GLU A 179 4.97 5.81 14.02
C GLU A 179 4.79 7.21 14.61
N ALA A 180 4.15 8.12 13.87
CA ALA A 180 3.89 9.48 14.33
C ALA A 180 3.03 9.51 15.63
N LYS A 181 2.04 8.63 15.73
CA LYS A 181 1.21 8.49 16.94
C LYS A 181 2.05 8.03 18.12
N ILE A 182 2.88 6.99 17.98
CA ILE A 182 3.74 6.46 19.05
C ILE A 182 4.74 7.53 19.53
N ARG A 183 5.32 8.30 18.59
CA ARG A 183 6.28 9.36 18.93
C ARG A 183 5.63 10.53 19.65
N LYS A 184 4.44 10.96 19.25
CA LYS A 184 3.80 12.21 19.70
C LYS A 184 2.76 12.02 20.79
N ASP A 185 2.06 10.88 20.82
CA ASP A 185 0.94 10.64 21.73
C ASP A 185 1.27 9.56 22.78
N PRO A 186 1.41 9.95 24.07
CA PRO A 186 1.64 8.98 25.14
C PRO A 186 0.57 7.89 25.26
N MET A 187 -0.67 8.15 24.84
CA MET A 187 -1.75 7.17 24.87
C MET A 187 -1.55 6.01 23.89
N HIS A 188 -0.76 6.21 22.83
CA HIS A 188 -0.41 5.15 21.86
C HIS A 188 0.81 4.32 22.29
N ARG A 189 1.47 4.68 23.39
CA ARG A 189 2.59 3.92 23.96
C ARG A 189 2.06 2.79 24.83
N VAL A 190 1.43 1.80 24.19
CA VAL A 190 0.66 0.74 24.85
C VAL A 190 1.48 -0.23 25.71
N THR A 191 2.81 -0.21 25.64
CA THR A 191 3.69 -1.05 26.47
C THR A 191 4.57 -0.20 27.38
N GLU A 192 4.99 -0.79 28.52
CA GLU A 192 5.92 -0.12 29.44
C GLU A 192 7.25 0.25 28.77
N ILE A 193 7.70 -0.54 27.81
CA ILE A 193 8.94 -0.28 27.06
C ILE A 193 8.77 0.95 26.16
N LEU A 194 7.64 1.07 25.47
CA LEU A 194 7.33 2.26 24.64
C LEU A 194 7.26 3.52 25.49
N GLN A 195 6.66 3.44 26.67
CA GLN A 195 6.60 4.56 27.61
C GLN A 195 8.00 4.99 28.09
N LYS A 196 8.91 4.05 28.33
CA LYS A 196 10.29 4.35 28.73
C LYS A 196 11.14 4.95 27.61
N VAL A 197 10.98 4.50 26.39
CA VAL A 197 11.82 4.90 25.24
C VAL A 197 11.37 6.23 24.63
N PHE A 198 10.06 6.45 24.54
CA PHE A 198 9.46 7.65 23.92
C PHE A 198 8.81 8.61 24.92
N GLY A 199 8.90 8.34 26.21
CA GLY A 199 8.22 9.10 27.27
C GLY A 199 9.02 10.28 27.85
N ASN A 200 10.24 10.50 27.38
CA ASN A 200 11.10 11.60 27.85
C ASN A 200 11.09 12.78 26.89
#